data_0567c94a6772ddc80cd7d14c993736e8
#
_entry.id   0567c94a6772ddc80cd7d14c993736e8
#
_cell.length_a   1.000
_cell.length_b   1.000
_cell.length_c   1.000
_cell.angle_alpha   90.00
_cell.angle_beta   90.00
_cell.angle_gamma   90.00
#
_symmetry.space_group_name_H-M   'P 1'
#
loop_
_entity.id
_entity.type
_entity.pdbx_description
1 polymer ?
#
loop_
_entity_poly.entity_id
_entity_poly.type
_entity_poly.pdbx_seq_one_letter_code
_entity_poly.pdbx_strand_id
1 'polypeptide(L)'
;MSLDRLIENIIEKQNPTVAGLDPKLSYIPAYIKEACFEKYGHTLEGAAAALFEFNKGLIDALHTIVPAVKPQCAYYEMYGWQGMKALHDTIAYAKEKGMFVVTDGKRNDIGTTMEAYAVAHLGQVDVEGENIAPFAGDSLTVNGYLGSDGILPLLDICDKQDKGIFVLVKTSNPSSGELQDLKLNSNESIYETMGHMCEAWGAEHMGKYGYSAVGAVVGATYPEQLKELREKLPHTFFLVPGYGAQGGGADDVAPGFDRKGLGALINSSRGIMCAWQKNQVAETDYAKAAAEEAIRMRDELIARIGKIG
;
A
#
# COMPACT_ATOMS: atom_id res chain seq x y z
N MET A 1 -2.81 -9.23 -15.15
CA MET A 1 -1.71 -8.65 -14.35
C MET A 1 -2.23 -8.15 -13.01
N SER A 2 -1.43 -8.15 -11.96
CA SER A 2 -1.95 -7.92 -10.59
C SER A 2 -2.60 -6.54 -10.40
N LEU A 3 -2.06 -5.49 -11.01
CA LEU A 3 -2.69 -4.17 -10.96
C LEU A 3 -4.02 -4.13 -11.70
N ASP A 4 -4.27 -5.01 -12.68
CA ASP A 4 -5.60 -5.15 -13.28
C ASP A 4 -6.64 -5.58 -12.25
N ARG A 5 -6.30 -6.52 -11.35
CA ARG A 5 -7.20 -6.93 -10.26
C ARG A 5 -7.46 -5.81 -9.25
N LEU A 6 -6.43 -5.00 -8.94
CA LEU A 6 -6.62 -3.79 -8.13
C LEU A 6 -7.59 -2.82 -8.81
N ILE A 7 -7.40 -2.58 -10.11
CA ILE A 7 -8.25 -1.68 -10.90
C ILE A 7 -9.68 -2.22 -10.97
N GLU A 8 -9.88 -3.52 -11.16
CA GLU A 8 -11.20 -4.16 -11.12
C GLU A 8 -11.90 -3.93 -9.78
N ASN A 9 -11.20 -4.13 -8.67
CA ASN A 9 -11.73 -3.85 -7.34
C ASN A 9 -12.08 -2.35 -7.15
N ILE A 10 -11.25 -1.44 -7.70
CA ILE A 10 -11.52 0.01 -7.67
C ILE A 10 -12.80 0.34 -8.45
N ILE A 11 -12.95 -0.20 -9.66
CA ILE A 11 -14.12 0.02 -10.51
C ILE A 11 -15.38 -0.57 -9.86
N GLU A 12 -15.32 -1.82 -9.38
CA GLU A 12 -16.45 -2.49 -8.73
C GLU A 12 -16.95 -1.70 -7.52
N LYS A 13 -16.04 -1.26 -6.66
CA LYS A 13 -16.35 -0.54 -5.42
C LYS A 13 -16.53 0.97 -5.62
N GLN A 14 -16.24 1.47 -6.83
CA GLN A 14 -16.20 2.92 -7.11
C GLN A 14 -15.38 3.68 -6.04
N ASN A 15 -14.23 3.12 -5.68
CA ASN A 15 -13.42 3.62 -4.56
C ASN A 15 -11.92 3.47 -4.84
N PRO A 16 -11.18 4.57 -5.05
CA PRO A 16 -9.74 4.53 -5.33
C PRO A 16 -8.89 4.63 -4.06
N THR A 17 -9.40 4.18 -2.90
CA THR A 17 -8.69 4.31 -1.63
C THR A 17 -8.09 2.99 -1.15
N VAL A 18 -7.03 3.06 -0.36
CA VAL A 18 -6.46 1.93 0.36
C VAL A 18 -6.39 2.23 1.85
N ALA A 19 -6.86 1.29 2.66
CA ALA A 19 -6.73 1.39 4.10
C ALA A 19 -5.33 0.92 4.54
N GLY A 20 -4.53 1.87 5.06
CA GLY A 20 -3.24 1.53 5.67
C GLY A 20 -3.45 0.82 7.01
N LEU A 21 -2.76 -0.30 7.20
CA LEU A 21 -2.74 -1.06 8.45
C LEU A 21 -1.36 -0.89 9.12
N ASP A 22 -1.22 0.23 9.84
CA ASP A 22 -0.02 0.65 10.57
C ASP A 22 -0.32 0.60 12.09
N PRO A 23 -0.66 -0.57 12.68
CA PRO A 23 -1.25 -0.66 14.00
C PRO A 23 -0.21 -0.36 15.10
N LYS A 24 -0.66 0.43 16.10
CA LYS A 24 0.05 0.62 17.38
C LYS A 24 -0.86 0.16 18.51
N LEU A 25 -0.30 -0.34 19.60
CA LEU A 25 -1.11 -0.72 20.77
C LEU A 25 -1.99 0.42 21.31
N SER A 26 -1.55 1.69 21.14
CA SER A 26 -2.34 2.87 21.51
C SER A 26 -3.55 3.15 20.62
N TYR A 27 -3.62 2.52 19.44
CA TYR A 27 -4.76 2.65 18.51
C TYR A 27 -5.81 1.57 18.73
N ILE A 28 -5.42 0.50 19.42
CA ILE A 28 -6.26 -0.69 19.63
C ILE A 28 -7.20 -0.45 20.82
N PRO A 29 -8.49 -0.73 20.67
CA PRO A 29 -9.46 -0.71 21.79
C PRO A 29 -8.98 -1.48 23.01
N ALA A 30 -9.30 -0.98 24.21
CA ALA A 30 -8.82 -1.59 25.44
C ALA A 30 -9.28 -3.03 25.59
N TYR A 31 -10.54 -3.33 25.30
CA TYR A 31 -11.10 -4.68 25.44
C TYR A 31 -10.38 -5.73 24.56
N ILE A 32 -9.90 -5.35 23.36
CA ILE A 32 -9.12 -6.26 22.49
C ILE A 32 -7.77 -6.57 23.12
N LYS A 33 -7.08 -5.52 23.61
CA LYS A 33 -5.78 -5.69 24.29
C LYS A 33 -5.92 -6.54 25.55
N GLU A 34 -6.91 -6.25 26.38
CA GLU A 34 -7.18 -6.95 27.63
C GLU A 34 -7.41 -8.44 27.37
N ALA A 35 -8.26 -8.79 26.42
CA ALA A 35 -8.52 -10.19 26.05
C ALA A 35 -7.25 -10.91 25.55
N CYS A 36 -6.43 -10.23 24.73
CA CYS A 36 -5.17 -10.80 24.23
C CYS A 36 -4.12 -10.94 25.35
N PHE A 37 -3.99 -9.96 26.22
CA PHE A 37 -3.04 -10.01 27.33
C PHE A 37 -3.48 -10.96 28.47
N GLU A 38 -4.77 -11.16 28.67
CA GLU A 38 -5.26 -12.20 29.57
C GLU A 38 -4.83 -13.59 29.09
N LYS A 39 -4.91 -13.83 27.76
CA LYS A 39 -4.59 -15.13 27.16
C LYS A 39 -3.08 -15.38 27.00
N TYR A 40 -2.32 -14.38 26.57
CA TYR A 40 -0.91 -14.53 26.17
C TYR A 40 0.06 -13.75 27.06
N GLY A 41 -0.43 -13.07 28.10
CA GLY A 41 0.36 -12.21 28.98
C GLY A 41 0.79 -10.90 28.30
N HIS A 42 1.46 -10.03 29.08
CA HIS A 42 2.11 -8.81 28.58
C HIS A 42 3.42 -9.14 27.86
N THR A 43 3.32 -9.80 26.70
CA THR A 43 4.43 -10.34 25.92
C THR A 43 4.34 -9.82 24.46
N LEU A 44 5.38 -10.09 23.65
CA LEU A 44 5.32 -9.82 22.21
C LEU A 44 4.22 -10.63 21.53
N GLU A 45 3.91 -11.84 22.01
CA GLU A 45 2.82 -12.66 21.50
C GLU A 45 1.46 -12.02 21.79
N GLY A 46 1.21 -11.56 23.03
CA GLY A 46 -0.02 -10.85 23.37
C GLY A 46 -0.20 -9.56 22.57
N ALA A 47 0.89 -8.81 22.38
CA ALA A 47 0.88 -7.62 21.54
C ALA A 47 0.55 -7.95 20.07
N ALA A 48 1.22 -8.93 19.48
CA ALA A 48 0.99 -9.36 18.10
C ALA A 48 -0.44 -9.90 17.87
N ALA A 49 -0.97 -10.67 18.85
CA ALA A 49 -2.35 -11.12 18.83
C ALA A 49 -3.34 -9.93 18.82
N ALA A 50 -3.09 -8.90 19.65
CA ALA A 50 -3.93 -7.70 19.67
C ALA A 50 -3.86 -6.92 18.34
N LEU A 51 -2.69 -6.83 17.70
CA LEU A 51 -2.57 -6.24 16.36
C LEU A 51 -3.42 -6.99 15.34
N PHE A 52 -3.36 -8.32 15.34
CA PHE A 52 -4.10 -9.15 14.39
C PHE A 52 -5.62 -9.02 14.61
N GLU A 53 -6.11 -9.14 15.85
CA GLU A 53 -7.55 -9.02 16.15
C GLU A 53 -8.09 -7.63 15.77
N PHE A 54 -7.34 -6.57 16.02
CA PHE A 54 -7.70 -5.22 15.58
C PHE A 54 -7.80 -5.12 14.06
N ASN A 55 -6.79 -5.60 13.33
CA ASN A 55 -6.79 -5.60 11.87
C ASN A 55 -7.93 -6.42 11.29
N LYS A 56 -8.23 -7.57 11.91
CA LYS A 56 -9.32 -8.45 11.50
C LYS A 56 -10.66 -7.72 11.53
N GLY A 57 -10.98 -7.03 12.64
CA GLY A 57 -12.20 -6.23 12.71
C GLY A 57 -12.25 -5.07 11.72
N LEU A 58 -11.09 -4.42 11.44
CA LEU A 58 -11.01 -3.41 10.37
C LEU A 58 -11.28 -4.02 8.99
N ILE A 59 -10.66 -5.15 8.67
CA ILE A 59 -10.83 -5.86 7.39
C ILE A 59 -12.31 -6.28 7.22
N ASP A 60 -12.94 -6.83 8.25
CA ASP A 60 -14.35 -7.22 8.21
C ASP A 60 -15.29 -6.06 7.90
N ALA A 61 -14.99 -4.87 8.42
CA ALA A 61 -15.79 -3.67 8.13
C ALA A 61 -15.48 -3.00 6.78
N LEU A 62 -14.26 -3.18 6.27
CA LEU A 62 -13.77 -2.43 5.11
C LEU A 62 -13.80 -3.20 3.79
N HIS A 63 -13.81 -4.55 3.80
CA HIS A 63 -13.61 -5.37 2.59
C HIS A 63 -14.65 -5.14 1.48
N THR A 64 -15.85 -4.71 1.83
CA THR A 64 -16.89 -4.34 0.83
C THR A 64 -16.80 -2.89 0.36
N ILE A 65 -16.00 -2.05 1.02
CA ILE A 65 -15.92 -0.60 0.82
C ILE A 65 -14.66 -0.21 0.07
N VAL A 66 -13.49 -0.67 0.55
CA VAL A 66 -12.19 -0.33 -0.05
C VAL A 66 -11.64 -1.49 -0.88
N PRO A 67 -10.96 -1.22 -2.01
CA PRO A 67 -10.41 -2.26 -2.89
C PRO A 67 -9.21 -2.98 -2.30
N ALA A 68 -8.49 -2.33 -1.38
CA ALA A 68 -7.19 -2.78 -0.92
C ALA A 68 -6.90 -2.42 0.54
N VAL A 69 -5.98 -3.18 1.14
CA VAL A 69 -5.29 -2.82 2.39
C VAL A 69 -3.79 -2.75 2.19
N LYS A 70 -3.11 -1.98 3.03
CA LYS A 70 -1.67 -1.77 2.97
C LYS A 70 -1.03 -1.93 4.35
N PRO A 71 -0.72 -3.17 4.79
CA PRO A 71 0.01 -3.39 6.02
C PRO A 71 1.45 -2.86 5.90
N GLN A 72 1.87 -2.02 6.86
CA GLN A 72 3.21 -1.46 6.94
C GLN A 72 4.10 -2.37 7.80
N CYS A 73 5.08 -3.03 7.16
CA CYS A 73 5.94 -4.05 7.78
C CYS A 73 6.57 -3.61 9.12
N ALA A 74 7.05 -2.38 9.21
CA ALA A 74 7.75 -1.88 10.40
C ALA A 74 6.93 -1.99 11.70
N TYR A 75 5.59 -1.83 11.62
CA TYR A 75 4.70 -1.94 12.78
C TYR A 75 4.49 -3.37 13.26
N TYR A 76 4.87 -4.34 12.46
CA TYR A 76 4.86 -5.77 12.80
C TYR A 76 6.27 -6.24 13.16
N GLU A 77 7.28 -5.85 12.39
CA GLU A 77 8.70 -6.19 12.64
C GLU A 77 9.16 -5.80 14.05
N MET A 78 8.69 -4.68 14.58
CA MET A 78 9.02 -4.22 15.94
C MET A 78 8.59 -5.19 17.05
N TYR A 79 7.71 -6.16 16.75
CA TYR A 79 7.27 -7.22 17.67
C TYR A 79 7.93 -8.57 17.36
N GLY A 80 9.06 -8.57 16.62
CA GLY A 80 9.83 -9.77 16.31
C GLY A 80 9.06 -10.76 15.42
N TRP A 81 9.38 -12.06 15.55
CA TRP A 81 8.75 -13.08 14.73
C TRP A 81 7.24 -13.22 14.99
N GLN A 82 6.79 -12.91 16.21
CA GLN A 82 5.37 -12.89 16.56
C GLN A 82 4.62 -11.82 15.76
N GLY A 83 5.23 -10.63 15.63
CA GLY A 83 4.69 -9.57 14.77
C GLY A 83 4.70 -9.97 13.29
N MET A 84 5.75 -10.64 12.82
CA MET A 84 5.79 -11.15 11.45
C MET A 84 4.72 -12.20 11.18
N LYS A 85 4.38 -13.03 12.18
CA LYS A 85 3.22 -13.92 12.10
C LYS A 85 1.92 -13.13 12.00
N ALA A 86 1.74 -12.07 12.80
CA ALA A 86 0.56 -11.21 12.70
C ALA A 86 0.46 -10.51 11.33
N LEU A 87 1.58 -10.11 10.71
CA LEU A 87 1.62 -9.60 9.34
C LEU A 87 1.13 -10.66 8.34
N HIS A 88 1.70 -11.86 8.41
CA HIS A 88 1.30 -13.00 7.56
C HIS A 88 -0.21 -13.27 7.68
N ASP A 89 -0.72 -13.40 8.91
CA ASP A 89 -2.12 -13.71 9.18
C ASP A 89 -3.05 -12.56 8.70
N THR A 90 -2.62 -11.29 8.85
CA THR A 90 -3.34 -10.12 8.33
C THR A 90 -3.44 -10.14 6.80
N ILE A 91 -2.34 -10.43 6.11
CA ILE A 91 -2.31 -10.55 4.64
C ILE A 91 -3.24 -11.69 4.19
N ALA A 92 -3.12 -12.87 4.80
CA ALA A 92 -3.94 -14.04 4.47
C ALA A 92 -5.43 -13.73 4.65
N TYR A 93 -5.81 -13.11 5.77
CA TYR A 93 -7.20 -12.78 6.07
C TYR A 93 -7.77 -11.72 5.10
N ALA A 94 -7.00 -10.69 4.77
CA ALA A 94 -7.43 -9.70 3.79
C ALA A 94 -7.66 -10.31 2.40
N LYS A 95 -6.80 -11.24 1.98
CA LYS A 95 -6.95 -11.97 0.72
C LYS A 95 -8.16 -12.91 0.73
N GLU A 96 -8.43 -13.60 1.82
CA GLU A 96 -9.67 -14.40 2.00
C GLU A 96 -10.93 -13.54 1.79
N LYS A 97 -10.90 -12.28 2.21
CA LYS A 97 -11.99 -11.31 2.00
C LYS A 97 -12.00 -10.67 0.60
N GLY A 98 -11.14 -11.11 -0.32
CA GLY A 98 -11.07 -10.61 -1.71
C GLY A 98 -10.37 -9.26 -1.87
N MET A 99 -9.74 -8.73 -0.83
CA MET A 99 -9.02 -7.47 -0.90
C MET A 99 -7.66 -7.62 -1.61
N PHE A 100 -7.25 -6.59 -2.33
CA PHE A 100 -5.88 -6.48 -2.82
C PHE A 100 -4.94 -6.06 -1.68
N VAL A 101 -3.77 -6.69 -1.58
CA VAL A 101 -2.82 -6.42 -0.50
C VAL A 101 -1.54 -5.79 -1.01
N VAL A 102 -1.28 -4.56 -0.60
CA VAL A 102 0.00 -3.86 -0.82
C VAL A 102 0.89 -4.05 0.41
N THR A 103 1.89 -4.90 0.35
CA THR A 103 2.88 -5.04 1.43
C THR A 103 3.81 -3.83 1.43
N ASP A 104 3.72 -2.98 2.45
CA ASP A 104 4.53 -1.76 2.53
C ASP A 104 5.85 -2.03 3.25
N GLY A 105 6.80 -2.64 2.53
CA GLY A 105 8.10 -3.08 3.05
C GLY A 105 9.28 -2.23 2.64
N LYS A 106 9.16 -1.48 1.54
CA LYS A 106 10.22 -0.66 0.93
C LYS A 106 11.54 -1.44 0.76
N ARG A 107 11.40 -2.72 0.33
CA ARG A 107 12.54 -3.63 0.16
C ARG A 107 13.37 -3.24 -1.05
N ASN A 108 14.67 -3.49 -0.97
CA ASN A 108 15.59 -3.42 -2.09
C ASN A 108 16.89 -4.15 -1.75
N ASP A 109 17.46 -4.81 -2.75
CA ASP A 109 18.77 -5.44 -2.77
C ASP A 109 19.09 -5.80 -4.23
N ILE A 110 20.13 -6.57 -4.50
CA ILE A 110 20.54 -7.00 -5.84
C ILE A 110 20.65 -8.53 -5.93
N GLY A 111 20.56 -9.06 -7.17
CA GLY A 111 20.81 -10.46 -7.48
C GLY A 111 19.97 -11.43 -6.63
N THR A 112 20.59 -12.48 -6.16
CA THR A 112 19.91 -13.55 -5.39
C THR A 112 19.30 -13.08 -4.08
N THR A 113 19.82 -12.00 -3.47
CA THR A 113 19.20 -11.40 -2.28
C THR A 113 17.88 -10.73 -2.63
N MET A 114 17.82 -10.02 -3.76
CA MET A 114 16.55 -9.43 -4.23
C MET A 114 15.55 -10.51 -4.64
N GLU A 115 16.00 -11.61 -5.27
CA GLU A 115 15.16 -12.78 -5.57
C GLU A 115 14.53 -13.36 -4.28
N ALA A 116 15.31 -13.47 -3.19
CA ALA A 116 14.80 -13.94 -1.91
C ALA A 116 13.72 -13.01 -1.34
N TYR A 117 13.87 -11.67 -1.43
CA TYR A 117 12.82 -10.72 -1.07
C TYR A 117 11.59 -10.86 -1.96
N ALA A 118 11.78 -11.02 -3.27
CA ALA A 118 10.68 -11.19 -4.23
C ALA A 118 9.86 -12.45 -3.93
N VAL A 119 10.54 -13.57 -3.71
CA VAL A 119 9.91 -14.86 -3.33
C VAL A 119 9.16 -14.71 -1.99
N ALA A 120 9.79 -14.12 -0.98
CA ALA A 120 9.18 -13.97 0.34
C ALA A 120 7.87 -13.18 0.31
N HIS A 121 7.83 -12.05 -0.39
CA HIS A 121 6.68 -11.14 -0.36
C HIS A 121 5.65 -11.40 -1.47
N LEU A 122 6.08 -11.83 -2.66
CA LEU A 122 5.25 -11.92 -3.85
C LEU A 122 5.17 -13.33 -4.44
N GLY A 123 6.19 -14.16 -4.21
CA GLY A 123 6.37 -15.44 -4.86
C GLY A 123 6.00 -16.65 -4.00
N GLN A 124 6.64 -17.75 -4.36
CA GLN A 124 6.54 -19.05 -3.67
C GLN A 124 7.94 -19.62 -3.49
N VAL A 125 8.20 -20.24 -2.36
CA VAL A 125 9.42 -20.98 -2.07
C VAL A 125 9.17 -22.47 -2.29
N ASP A 126 10.08 -23.14 -2.96
CA ASP A 126 10.07 -24.60 -3.04
C ASP A 126 10.60 -25.20 -1.71
N VAL A 127 9.79 -26.03 -1.09
CA VAL A 127 10.15 -26.80 0.10
C VAL A 127 10.04 -28.27 -0.27
N GLU A 128 11.13 -28.84 -0.77
CA GLU A 128 11.22 -30.26 -1.18
C GLU A 128 10.11 -30.70 -2.17
N GLY A 129 9.78 -29.84 -3.15
CA GLY A 129 8.79 -30.10 -4.19
C GLY A 129 7.41 -29.48 -3.93
N GLU A 130 7.19 -28.88 -2.76
CA GLU A 130 5.96 -28.16 -2.43
C GLU A 130 6.18 -26.65 -2.55
N ASN A 131 5.38 -25.98 -3.39
CA ASN A 131 5.45 -24.53 -3.59
C ASN A 131 4.58 -23.81 -2.56
N ILE A 132 5.20 -23.11 -1.62
CA ILE A 132 4.55 -22.43 -0.51
C ILE A 132 4.77 -20.91 -0.62
N ALA A 133 3.70 -20.11 -0.54
CA ALA A 133 3.80 -18.67 -0.53
C ALA A 133 3.99 -18.15 0.91
N PRO A 134 5.14 -17.52 1.24
CA PRO A 134 5.42 -17.10 2.62
C PRO A 134 4.49 -15.98 3.12
N PHE A 135 4.37 -14.88 2.38
CA PHE A 135 3.46 -13.76 2.73
C PHE A 135 2.34 -13.56 1.72
N ALA A 136 2.53 -13.95 0.46
CA ALA A 136 1.52 -13.92 -0.60
C ALA A 136 0.87 -12.54 -0.86
N GLY A 137 1.56 -11.43 -0.60
CA GLY A 137 1.11 -10.09 -0.98
C GLY A 137 0.81 -9.97 -2.48
N ASP A 138 0.03 -8.99 -2.88
CA ASP A 138 -0.28 -8.77 -4.30
C ASP A 138 0.63 -7.73 -4.93
N SER A 139 1.16 -6.84 -4.11
CA SER A 139 2.23 -5.92 -4.49
C SER A 139 3.14 -5.60 -3.30
N LEU A 140 4.33 -5.08 -3.62
CA LEU A 140 5.36 -4.71 -2.65
C LEU A 140 5.83 -3.28 -2.93
N THR A 141 5.96 -2.44 -1.90
CA THR A 141 6.69 -1.18 -2.05
C THR A 141 8.18 -1.43 -2.03
N VAL A 142 8.91 -0.80 -2.94
CA VAL A 142 10.35 -1.04 -3.14
C VAL A 142 11.11 0.29 -3.30
N ASN A 143 12.41 0.26 -3.00
CA ASN A 143 13.29 1.39 -3.22
C ASN A 143 14.09 1.17 -4.50
N GLY A 144 14.02 2.11 -5.45
CA GLY A 144 14.71 2.02 -6.74
C GLY A 144 16.19 2.44 -6.73
N TYR A 145 16.77 2.78 -5.57
CA TYR A 145 18.11 3.37 -5.48
C TYR A 145 19.22 2.51 -6.07
N LEU A 146 19.08 1.17 -6.07
CA LEU A 146 20.06 0.24 -6.66
C LEU A 146 19.85 -0.01 -8.17
N GLY A 147 18.93 0.73 -8.80
CA GLY A 147 18.68 0.63 -10.24
C GLY A 147 18.04 -0.70 -10.67
N SER A 148 18.26 -1.07 -11.92
CA SER A 148 17.62 -2.25 -12.55
C SER A 148 17.96 -3.56 -11.85
N ASP A 149 19.15 -3.70 -11.29
CA ASP A 149 19.56 -4.91 -10.55
C ASP A 149 18.68 -5.18 -9.31
N GLY A 150 18.07 -4.11 -8.75
CA GLY A 150 17.13 -4.20 -7.63
C GLY A 150 15.67 -4.33 -8.05
N ILE A 151 15.34 -4.22 -9.34
CA ILE A 151 13.96 -4.24 -9.83
C ILE A 151 13.66 -5.46 -10.69
N LEU A 152 14.55 -5.84 -11.61
CA LEU A 152 14.31 -6.93 -12.56
C LEU A 152 14.00 -8.27 -11.88
N PRO A 153 14.68 -8.68 -10.78
CA PRO A 153 14.33 -9.92 -10.09
C PRO A 153 12.91 -9.94 -9.51
N LEU A 154 12.35 -8.75 -9.17
CA LEU A 154 10.95 -8.63 -8.75
C LEU A 154 10.00 -8.83 -9.93
N LEU A 155 10.31 -8.28 -11.10
CA LEU A 155 9.45 -8.36 -12.29
C LEU A 155 9.33 -9.80 -12.79
N ASP A 156 10.39 -10.59 -12.71
CA ASP A 156 10.35 -12.03 -13.02
C ASP A 156 9.32 -12.79 -12.17
N ILE A 157 9.19 -12.43 -10.89
CA ILE A 157 8.18 -13.00 -9.99
C ILE A 157 6.80 -12.37 -10.26
N CYS A 158 6.74 -11.08 -10.56
CA CYS A 158 5.47 -10.41 -10.90
C CYS A 158 4.80 -11.07 -12.11
N ASP A 159 5.54 -11.39 -13.14
CA ASP A 159 5.03 -12.07 -14.33
C ASP A 159 4.53 -13.50 -14.01
N LYS A 160 5.31 -14.27 -13.26
CA LYS A 160 4.99 -15.67 -12.92
C LYS A 160 3.81 -15.81 -11.97
N GLN A 161 3.63 -14.85 -11.06
CA GLN A 161 2.67 -14.93 -9.95
C GLN A 161 1.55 -13.90 -10.03
N ASP A 162 1.46 -13.15 -11.13
CA ASP A 162 0.49 -12.06 -11.32
C ASP A 162 0.54 -11.03 -10.18
N LYS A 163 1.72 -10.43 -9.99
CA LYS A 163 2.03 -9.46 -8.94
C LYS A 163 2.45 -8.11 -9.50
N GLY A 164 2.66 -7.12 -8.61
CA GLY A 164 3.16 -5.80 -8.98
C GLY A 164 4.05 -5.20 -7.90
N ILE A 165 4.68 -4.09 -8.23
CA ILE A 165 5.50 -3.32 -7.29
C ILE A 165 5.12 -1.84 -7.33
N PHE A 166 5.43 -1.12 -6.25
CA PHE A 166 5.37 0.33 -6.19
C PHE A 166 6.75 0.88 -5.79
N VAL A 167 7.43 1.54 -6.72
CA VAL A 167 8.76 2.10 -6.51
C VAL A 167 8.65 3.49 -5.87
N LEU A 168 9.51 3.81 -4.90
CA LEU A 168 9.58 5.16 -4.32
C LEU A 168 10.06 6.15 -5.37
N VAL A 169 9.23 7.14 -5.72
CA VAL A 169 9.54 8.20 -6.69
C VAL A 169 9.59 9.56 -6.01
N LYS A 170 8.46 10.08 -5.52
CA LYS A 170 8.41 11.32 -4.73
C LYS A 170 7.69 11.07 -3.42
N THR A 171 8.42 11.07 -2.33
CA THR A 171 7.87 10.72 -1.02
C THR A 171 7.32 11.94 -0.27
N SER A 172 6.36 11.72 0.65
CA SER A 172 5.61 12.79 1.32
C SER A 172 6.31 13.42 2.52
N ASN A 173 7.47 12.90 2.95
CA ASN A 173 8.20 13.41 4.11
C ASN A 173 8.88 14.77 3.80
N PRO A 174 8.99 15.68 4.80
CA PRO A 174 9.53 17.03 4.60
C PRO A 174 10.95 17.07 4.01
N SER A 175 11.83 16.14 4.41
CA SER A 175 13.22 16.06 3.92
C SER A 175 13.38 15.33 2.58
N SER A 176 12.29 14.97 1.90
CA SER A 176 12.38 14.33 0.58
C SER A 176 13.15 15.16 -0.45
N GLY A 177 13.06 16.49 -0.33
CA GLY A 177 13.77 17.41 -1.23
C GLY A 177 15.29 17.39 -1.11
N GLU A 178 15.86 16.92 0.00
CA GLU A 178 17.31 16.84 0.19
C GLU A 178 18.01 15.99 -0.90
N LEU A 179 17.30 14.99 -1.43
CA LEU A 179 17.78 14.13 -2.51
C LEU A 179 16.87 14.23 -3.74
N GLN A 180 15.56 14.07 -3.57
CA GLN A 180 14.65 13.84 -4.68
C GLN A 180 14.49 15.06 -5.61
N ASP A 181 14.65 16.28 -5.08
CA ASP A 181 14.51 17.54 -5.83
C ASP A 181 15.85 18.00 -6.43
N LEU A 182 16.96 17.31 -6.18
CA LEU A 182 18.24 17.64 -6.80
C LEU A 182 18.15 17.48 -8.32
N LYS A 183 18.72 18.45 -9.05
CA LYS A 183 18.72 18.46 -10.50
C LYS A 183 19.96 17.78 -11.06
N LEU A 184 19.76 16.94 -12.07
CA LEU A 184 20.81 16.35 -12.87
C LEU A 184 21.32 17.33 -13.94
N ASN A 185 22.39 16.97 -14.63
CA ASN A 185 22.91 17.78 -15.75
C ASN A 185 21.90 17.93 -16.90
N SER A 186 20.93 17.01 -17.03
CA SER A 186 19.79 17.10 -17.95
C SER A 186 18.74 18.14 -17.55
N ASN A 187 18.88 18.76 -16.38
CA ASN A 187 17.89 19.61 -15.72
C ASN A 187 16.64 18.85 -15.20
N GLU A 188 16.59 17.54 -15.27
CA GLU A 188 15.60 16.72 -14.60
C GLU A 188 15.93 16.57 -13.11
N SER A 189 14.92 16.43 -12.27
CA SER A 189 15.10 16.06 -10.87
C SER A 189 15.32 14.54 -10.72
N ILE A 190 15.89 14.13 -9.59
CA ILE A 190 16.06 12.71 -9.28
C ILE A 190 14.69 11.99 -9.25
N TYR A 191 13.62 12.62 -8.72
CA TYR A 191 12.29 11.99 -8.72
C TYR A 191 11.71 11.83 -10.14
N GLU A 192 11.93 12.79 -11.04
CA GLU A 192 11.51 12.68 -12.45
C GLU A 192 12.23 11.52 -13.14
N THR A 193 13.57 11.46 -12.98
CA THR A 193 14.37 10.36 -13.51
C THR A 193 13.92 9.01 -12.99
N MET A 194 13.66 8.89 -11.67
CA MET A 194 13.14 7.65 -11.09
C MET A 194 11.75 7.29 -11.66
N GLY A 195 10.89 8.28 -11.90
CA GLY A 195 9.61 8.09 -12.57
C GLY A 195 9.78 7.53 -13.99
N HIS A 196 10.65 8.11 -14.80
CA HIS A 196 10.97 7.61 -16.15
C HIS A 196 11.55 6.18 -16.12
N MET A 197 12.35 5.84 -15.10
CA MET A 197 12.83 4.47 -14.92
C MET A 197 11.67 3.51 -14.62
N CYS A 198 10.67 3.92 -13.79
CA CYS A 198 9.48 3.11 -13.55
C CYS A 198 8.69 2.83 -14.83
N GLU A 199 8.49 3.85 -15.67
CA GLU A 199 7.84 3.71 -16.97
C GLU A 199 8.61 2.75 -17.89
N ALA A 200 9.95 2.88 -17.95
CA ALA A 200 10.80 2.02 -18.75
C ALA A 200 10.80 0.56 -18.24
N TRP A 201 10.92 0.32 -16.94
CA TRP A 201 10.84 -1.02 -16.37
C TRP A 201 9.47 -1.68 -16.57
N GLY A 202 8.40 -0.87 -16.62
CA GLY A 202 7.03 -1.34 -16.81
C GLY A 202 6.65 -1.66 -18.26
N ALA A 203 7.43 -1.20 -19.26
CA ALA A 203 7.06 -1.20 -20.67
C ALA A 203 6.66 -2.59 -21.23
N GLU A 204 7.36 -3.65 -20.79
CA GLU A 204 7.08 -5.03 -21.22
C GLU A 204 6.07 -5.77 -20.29
N HIS A 205 5.58 -5.10 -19.22
CA HIS A 205 4.75 -5.69 -18.17
C HIS A 205 3.37 -5.01 -18.08
N MET A 206 2.76 -4.78 -19.23
CA MET A 206 1.51 -4.00 -19.35
C MET A 206 0.27 -4.83 -19.04
N GLY A 207 -0.64 -4.24 -18.26
CA GLY A 207 -1.98 -4.78 -17.99
C GLY A 207 -3.03 -4.29 -18.99
N LYS A 208 -4.23 -4.88 -18.92
CA LYS A 208 -5.33 -4.60 -19.85
C LYS A 208 -5.94 -3.21 -19.73
N TYR A 209 -5.73 -2.54 -18.60
CA TYR A 209 -6.22 -1.17 -18.37
C TYR A 209 -5.20 -0.10 -18.78
N GLY A 210 -4.06 -0.48 -19.37
CA GLY A 210 -3.03 0.44 -19.83
C GLY A 210 -2.05 0.85 -18.72
N TYR A 211 -2.07 0.19 -17.57
CA TYR A 211 -1.10 0.36 -16.50
C TYR A 211 -0.19 -0.86 -16.40
N SER A 212 1.08 -0.63 -16.11
CA SER A 212 2.09 -1.69 -15.97
C SER A 212 2.10 -2.30 -14.57
N ALA A 213 2.81 -3.42 -14.40
CA ALA A 213 3.08 -4.01 -13.08
C ALA A 213 4.00 -3.16 -12.18
N VAL A 214 4.63 -2.11 -12.75
CA VAL A 214 5.50 -1.16 -12.04
C VAL A 214 4.73 0.12 -11.75
N GLY A 215 4.29 0.26 -10.52
CA GLY A 215 3.70 1.49 -10.00
C GLY A 215 4.75 2.40 -9.33
N ALA A 216 4.34 3.59 -8.95
CA ALA A 216 5.17 4.57 -8.26
C ALA A 216 4.52 5.07 -6.96
N VAL A 217 5.31 5.29 -5.92
CA VAL A 217 4.87 6.01 -4.72
C VAL A 217 5.09 7.50 -4.94
N VAL A 218 3.99 8.28 -4.97
CA VAL A 218 4.02 9.74 -5.14
C VAL A 218 3.16 10.39 -4.06
N GLY A 219 3.77 11.20 -3.18
CA GLY A 219 3.11 11.76 -2.01
C GLY A 219 2.05 12.83 -2.32
N ALA A 220 0.97 12.84 -1.57
CA ALA A 220 -0.13 13.82 -1.66
C ALA A 220 0.28 15.25 -1.27
N THR A 221 1.41 15.43 -0.58
CA THR A 221 1.90 16.73 -0.08
C THR A 221 2.52 17.61 -1.17
N TYR A 222 2.64 17.09 -2.38
CA TYR A 222 3.23 17.76 -3.53
C TYR A 222 2.32 17.65 -4.77
N PRO A 223 1.16 18.33 -4.80
CA PRO A 223 0.16 18.18 -5.87
C PRO A 223 0.65 18.61 -7.26
N GLU A 224 1.55 19.59 -7.33
CA GLU A 224 2.16 20.03 -8.59
C GLU A 224 3.06 18.94 -9.21
N GLN A 225 3.91 18.31 -8.38
CA GLN A 225 4.76 17.19 -8.82
C GLN A 225 3.91 15.95 -9.15
N LEU A 226 2.82 15.72 -8.41
CA LEU A 226 1.88 14.64 -8.71
C LEU A 226 1.25 14.82 -10.10
N LYS A 227 0.81 16.03 -10.42
CA LYS A 227 0.27 16.38 -11.74
C LYS A 227 1.31 16.20 -12.84
N GLU A 228 2.49 16.77 -12.66
CA GLU A 228 3.60 16.67 -13.61
C GLU A 228 3.98 15.21 -13.88
N LEU A 229 4.10 14.40 -12.82
CA LEU A 229 4.40 12.98 -12.97
C LEU A 229 3.27 12.23 -13.68
N ARG A 230 1.98 12.57 -13.41
CA ARG A 230 0.86 11.92 -14.13
C ARG A 230 0.93 12.18 -15.65
N GLU A 231 1.29 13.40 -16.06
CA GLU A 231 1.43 13.75 -17.47
C GLU A 231 2.60 13.02 -18.15
N LYS A 232 3.72 12.80 -17.41
CA LYS A 232 4.94 12.16 -17.92
C LYS A 232 4.90 10.62 -17.86
N LEU A 233 4.09 10.03 -16.97
CA LEU A 233 4.09 8.61 -16.65
C LEU A 233 2.70 7.98 -16.91
N PRO A 234 2.21 7.94 -18.16
CA PRO A 234 0.83 7.53 -18.48
C PRO A 234 0.53 6.08 -18.11
N HIS A 235 1.54 5.21 -18.03
CA HIS A 235 1.38 3.78 -17.77
C HIS A 235 1.78 3.34 -16.35
N THR A 236 2.22 4.28 -15.52
CA THR A 236 2.62 4.01 -14.13
C THR A 236 1.47 4.29 -13.18
N PHE A 237 1.00 3.31 -12.43
CA PHE A 237 -0.07 3.47 -11.43
C PHE A 237 0.51 4.06 -10.15
N PHE A 238 -0.13 5.07 -9.54
CA PHE A 238 0.41 5.76 -8.37
C PHE A 238 -0.18 5.23 -7.07
N LEU A 239 0.67 4.95 -6.09
CA LEU A 239 0.30 4.83 -4.68
C LEU A 239 0.58 6.18 -4.02
N VAL A 240 -0.48 6.81 -3.50
CA VAL A 240 -0.42 8.20 -3.02
C VAL A 240 -0.63 8.25 -1.50
N PRO A 241 0.45 8.19 -0.69
CA PRO A 241 0.38 8.39 0.76
C PRO A 241 0.26 9.89 1.11
N GLY A 242 -0.23 10.17 2.33
CA GLY A 242 -0.27 11.53 2.89
C GLY A 242 -1.65 12.19 2.90
N TYR A 243 -2.70 11.49 2.46
CA TYR A 243 -4.08 11.99 2.54
C TYR A 243 -4.55 12.16 4.00
N GLY A 244 -5.16 13.28 4.30
CA GLY A 244 -5.72 13.62 5.61
C GLY A 244 -4.65 13.91 6.65
N ALA A 245 -4.02 12.89 7.20
CA ALA A 245 -3.12 13.00 8.37
C ALA A 245 -1.83 13.82 8.13
N GLN A 246 -1.44 14.04 6.87
CA GLN A 246 -0.28 14.85 6.47
C GLN A 246 -0.70 16.14 5.73
N GLY A 247 -2.00 16.45 5.70
CA GLY A 247 -2.55 17.69 5.16
C GLY A 247 -3.07 17.60 3.71
N GLY A 248 -2.84 16.49 2.99
CA GLY A 248 -3.38 16.33 1.64
C GLY A 248 -4.91 16.10 1.65
N GLY A 249 -5.65 16.82 0.80
CA GLY A 249 -7.08 16.68 0.58
C GLY A 249 -7.42 16.07 -0.78
N ALA A 250 -8.73 16.00 -1.09
CA ALA A 250 -9.19 15.46 -2.36
C ALA A 250 -8.71 16.28 -3.57
N ASP A 251 -8.63 17.60 -3.41
CA ASP A 251 -8.13 18.50 -4.45
C ASP A 251 -6.63 18.29 -4.74
N ASP A 252 -5.85 17.98 -3.70
CA ASP A 252 -4.41 17.78 -3.83
C ASP A 252 -4.06 16.46 -4.54
N VAL A 253 -4.90 15.44 -4.43
CA VAL A 253 -4.65 14.12 -5.02
C VAL A 253 -5.38 13.90 -6.36
N ALA A 254 -6.40 14.69 -6.66
CA ALA A 254 -7.14 14.59 -7.94
C ALA A 254 -6.24 14.66 -9.18
N PRO A 255 -5.16 15.46 -9.24
CA PRO A 255 -4.25 15.49 -10.37
C PRO A 255 -3.51 14.16 -10.65
N GLY A 256 -3.48 13.23 -9.69
CA GLY A 256 -2.88 11.89 -9.88
C GLY A 256 -3.71 10.93 -10.72
N PHE A 257 -4.99 11.25 -10.97
CA PHE A 257 -5.90 10.42 -11.73
C PHE A 257 -5.90 10.75 -13.23
N ASP A 258 -6.25 9.76 -14.03
CA ASP A 258 -6.54 9.94 -15.46
C ASP A 258 -7.99 10.40 -15.68
N ARG A 259 -8.38 10.57 -16.97
CA ARG A 259 -9.73 11.01 -17.36
C ARG A 259 -10.84 10.00 -17.05
N LYS A 260 -10.47 8.74 -16.70
CA LYS A 260 -11.39 7.67 -16.31
C LYS A 260 -11.48 7.51 -14.79
N GLY A 261 -10.84 8.40 -14.01
CA GLY A 261 -10.75 8.29 -12.57
C GLY A 261 -9.87 7.12 -12.10
N LEU A 262 -8.95 6.64 -12.96
CA LEU A 262 -7.97 5.60 -12.66
C LEU A 262 -6.56 6.19 -12.53
N GLY A 263 -5.57 5.36 -12.26
CA GLY A 263 -4.16 5.75 -12.24
C GLY A 263 -3.62 6.06 -10.86
N ALA A 264 -4.45 6.14 -9.83
CA ALA A 264 -3.99 6.39 -8.47
C ALA A 264 -4.78 5.57 -7.43
N LEU A 265 -4.08 5.19 -6.35
CA LEU A 265 -4.61 4.56 -5.14
C LEU A 265 -4.23 5.43 -3.93
N ILE A 266 -5.21 6.03 -3.29
CA ILE A 266 -5.00 7.02 -2.23
C ILE A 266 -4.98 6.36 -0.87
N ASN A 267 -3.87 6.48 -0.14
CA ASN A 267 -3.69 5.83 1.16
C ASN A 267 -4.10 6.71 2.34
N SER A 268 -4.94 6.18 3.20
CA SER A 268 -5.20 6.71 4.54
C SER A 268 -5.00 5.62 5.59
N SER A 269 -4.10 5.85 6.55
CA SER A 269 -3.83 4.92 7.66
C SER A 269 -4.54 5.39 8.94
N ARG A 270 -3.98 6.39 9.65
CA ARG A 270 -4.56 6.90 10.91
C ARG A 270 -5.97 7.43 10.75
N GLY A 271 -6.27 8.07 9.60
CA GLY A 271 -7.61 8.59 9.32
C GLY A 271 -8.67 7.50 9.45
N ILE A 272 -8.40 6.32 8.92
CA ILE A 272 -9.31 5.17 8.96
C ILE A 272 -9.19 4.40 10.28
N MET A 273 -7.98 3.94 10.64
CA MET A 273 -7.79 3.09 11.84
C MET A 273 -8.19 3.78 13.15
N CYS A 274 -7.94 5.09 13.27
CA CYS A 274 -8.18 5.88 14.47
C CYS A 274 -9.44 6.76 14.38
N ALA A 275 -10.33 6.52 13.41
CA ALA A 275 -11.56 7.29 13.24
C ALA A 275 -12.41 7.29 14.53
N TRP A 276 -12.47 6.18 15.23
CA TRP A 276 -13.19 6.06 16.50
C TRP A 276 -12.65 7.01 17.58
N GLN A 277 -11.32 7.18 17.68
CA GLN A 277 -10.69 8.11 18.62
C GLN A 277 -10.94 9.56 18.22
N LYS A 278 -10.78 9.87 16.92
CA LYS A 278 -11.00 11.20 16.36
C LYS A 278 -12.44 11.66 16.56
N ASN A 279 -13.40 10.76 16.32
CA ASN A 279 -14.83 11.04 16.38
C ASN A 279 -15.41 10.86 17.79
N GLN A 280 -14.58 10.42 18.76
CA GLN A 280 -14.97 10.21 20.17
C GLN A 280 -16.18 9.26 20.32
N VAL A 281 -16.24 8.22 19.47
CA VAL A 281 -17.26 7.16 19.59
C VAL A 281 -16.77 6.04 20.50
N ALA A 282 -17.68 5.15 20.93
CA ALA A 282 -17.34 4.01 21.75
C ALA A 282 -16.28 3.14 21.06
N GLU A 283 -15.30 2.64 21.82
CA GLU A 283 -14.23 1.80 21.27
C GLU A 283 -14.73 0.48 20.67
N THR A 284 -15.92 -0.01 21.09
CA THR A 284 -16.62 -1.13 20.46
C THR A 284 -17.08 -0.85 19.04
N ASP A 285 -17.21 0.42 18.66
CA ASP A 285 -17.64 0.87 17.35
C ASP A 285 -16.44 1.23 16.41
N TYR A 286 -15.20 0.90 16.78
CA TYR A 286 -14.01 1.28 16.04
C TYR A 286 -14.06 0.87 14.57
N ALA A 287 -14.52 -0.34 14.30
CA ALA A 287 -14.61 -0.89 12.95
C ALA A 287 -15.69 -0.17 12.11
N LYS A 288 -16.83 0.17 12.72
CA LYS A 288 -17.89 0.98 12.11
C LYS A 288 -17.40 2.39 11.81
N ALA A 289 -16.71 3.04 12.75
CA ALA A 289 -16.12 4.36 12.53
C ALA A 289 -15.10 4.37 11.39
N ALA A 290 -14.29 3.30 11.26
CA ALA A 290 -13.36 3.14 10.16
C ALA A 290 -14.09 3.01 8.80
N ALA A 291 -15.19 2.27 8.74
CA ALA A 291 -16.03 2.12 7.55
C ALA A 291 -16.65 3.47 7.13
N GLU A 292 -17.22 4.21 8.08
CA GLU A 292 -17.79 5.54 7.84
C GLU A 292 -16.75 6.53 7.31
N GLU A 293 -15.54 6.53 7.86
CA GLU A 293 -14.44 7.39 7.39
C GLU A 293 -13.97 6.98 5.98
N ALA A 294 -13.89 5.67 5.68
CA ALA A 294 -13.55 5.19 4.35
C ALA A 294 -14.60 5.60 3.30
N ILE A 295 -15.88 5.56 3.64
CA ILE A 295 -16.98 6.02 2.79
C ILE A 295 -16.86 7.53 2.58
N ARG A 296 -16.66 8.31 3.64
CA ARG A 296 -16.48 9.77 3.56
C ARG A 296 -15.33 10.13 2.61
N MET A 297 -14.18 9.47 2.77
CA MET A 297 -13.00 9.68 1.93
C MET A 297 -13.29 9.33 0.45
N ARG A 298 -13.95 8.20 0.20
CA ARG A 298 -14.40 7.80 -1.14
C ARG A 298 -15.27 8.90 -1.77
N ASP A 299 -16.29 9.35 -1.05
CA ASP A 299 -17.27 10.30 -1.58
C ASP A 299 -16.63 11.67 -1.88
N GLU A 300 -15.69 12.12 -1.06
CA GLU A 300 -14.89 13.33 -1.33
C GLU A 300 -14.05 13.19 -2.61
N LEU A 301 -13.41 12.03 -2.81
CA LEU A 301 -12.63 11.77 -4.02
C LEU A 301 -13.53 11.68 -5.27
N ILE A 302 -14.61 10.93 -5.22
CA ILE A 302 -15.56 10.80 -6.33
C ILE A 302 -16.16 12.15 -6.72
N ALA A 303 -16.41 13.04 -5.77
CA ALA A 303 -16.89 14.40 -6.05
C ALA A 303 -15.89 15.23 -6.89
N ARG A 304 -14.60 14.88 -6.89
CA ARG A 304 -13.54 15.54 -7.68
C ARG A 304 -13.21 14.84 -8.98
N ILE A 305 -13.08 13.51 -8.95
CA ILE A 305 -12.62 12.73 -10.10
C ILE A 305 -13.77 12.19 -10.96
N GLY A 306 -15.01 12.23 -10.47
CA GLY A 306 -16.17 11.66 -11.14
C GLY A 306 -16.28 10.14 -10.98
N LYS A 307 -17.15 9.55 -11.80
CA LYS A 307 -17.32 8.09 -11.84
C LYS A 307 -16.08 7.40 -12.40
N ILE A 308 -15.70 6.28 -11.79
CA ILE A 308 -14.51 5.51 -12.14
C ILE A 308 -14.84 4.44 -13.20
N GLY A 309 -14.05 4.41 -14.28
CA GLY A 309 -14.13 3.38 -15.33
C GLY A 309 -14.85 3.80 -16.61
#